data_f61a60dd66e78abe7c29881bc157b0eb
#
_entry.id   f61a60dd66e78abe7c29881bc157b0eb
#
_cell.length_a   1.000
_cell.length_b   1.000
_cell.length_c   1.000
_cell.angle_alpha   90.00
_cell.angle_beta   90.00
_cell.angle_gamma   90.00
#
_symmetry.space_group_name_H-M   'P 1'
#
loop_
_entity.id
_entity.type
_entity.pdbx_description
1 polymer ?
#
loop_
_entity_poly.entity_id
_entity_poly.type
_entity_poly.pdbx_seq_one_letter_code
_entity_poly.pdbx_strand_id
1 'polypeptide(L)'
;MKLHENKELFADAVLAASQSKEDGGLGIKQIFIEKDYWISRSLKMLSQSRDVDLAVFKGGTSISKAYGLGSRFSEDIDVAITEDSFRTDSQTKALISRISRTMSNGLTEVEMPDTRKFSKYRKVYYSYPMIKDANVLGAIKPGLIQLELVSFANPYPYRKVKIGSLLRDFLVQSGREDLVGKYGMEEFEVNVLDIKRTATEKLVSLLRHSLADDYIPGLKSKIRHFYDLHFLWHDEKCKEYLLSDEFTRDFHNLFAEDQARFKEPPGWQGRKIEDSPLLTALDDVWEELKQLYESELPELAYREVPDSTSVIASFKELIAVL
;
A
#
# COMPACT_ATOMS: atom_id res chain seq x y z
N MET A 1 6.45 -18.72 -7.78
CA MET A 1 7.78 -18.18 -7.39
C MET A 1 8.42 -19.13 -6.38
N LYS A 2 9.57 -19.71 -6.73
CA LYS A 2 10.22 -20.78 -5.96
C LYS A 2 11.74 -20.57 -5.75
N LEU A 3 12.27 -19.36 -6.04
CA LEU A 3 13.72 -19.11 -5.91
C LEU A 3 14.20 -19.31 -4.46
N HIS A 4 13.38 -18.98 -3.47
CA HIS A 4 13.67 -19.17 -2.03
C HIS A 4 13.88 -20.63 -1.61
N GLU A 5 13.46 -21.61 -2.42
CA GLU A 5 13.73 -23.04 -2.18
C GLU A 5 15.23 -23.36 -2.36
N ASN A 6 15.94 -22.57 -3.17
CA ASN A 6 17.40 -22.58 -3.23
C ASN A 6 17.94 -21.38 -2.42
N LYS A 7 18.21 -21.62 -1.13
CA LYS A 7 18.56 -20.57 -0.16
C LYS A 7 19.82 -19.80 -0.55
N GLU A 8 20.85 -20.46 -1.05
CA GLU A 8 22.11 -19.82 -1.45
C GLU A 8 21.87 -18.90 -2.64
N LEU A 9 21.27 -19.41 -3.71
CA LEU A 9 20.99 -18.63 -4.90
C LEU A 9 20.02 -17.46 -4.60
N PHE A 10 19.06 -17.64 -3.70
CA PHE A 10 18.16 -16.57 -3.29
C PHE A 10 18.93 -15.47 -2.55
N ALA A 11 19.80 -15.85 -1.62
CA ALA A 11 20.61 -14.89 -0.87
C ALA A 11 21.58 -14.13 -1.81
N ASP A 12 22.25 -14.82 -2.72
CA ASP A 12 23.17 -14.22 -3.70
C ASP A 12 22.43 -13.26 -4.63
N ALA A 13 21.24 -13.65 -5.12
CA ALA A 13 20.44 -12.81 -6.00
C ALA A 13 19.93 -11.54 -5.28
N VAL A 14 19.50 -11.65 -4.03
CA VAL A 14 19.07 -10.49 -3.20
C VAL A 14 20.28 -9.60 -2.91
N LEU A 15 21.44 -10.16 -2.57
CA LEU A 15 22.67 -9.40 -2.34
C LEU A 15 23.09 -8.66 -3.61
N ALA A 16 23.15 -9.33 -4.76
CA ALA A 16 23.50 -8.70 -6.03
C ALA A 16 22.52 -7.61 -6.44
N ALA A 17 21.21 -7.86 -6.29
CA ALA A 17 20.19 -6.85 -6.57
C ALA A 17 20.29 -5.62 -5.65
N SER A 18 20.83 -5.76 -4.44
CA SER A 18 20.98 -4.66 -3.49
C SER A 18 22.18 -3.75 -3.75
N GLN A 19 23.12 -4.16 -4.60
CA GLN A 19 24.28 -3.33 -4.96
C GLN A 19 23.85 -1.99 -5.57
N SER A 20 24.77 -1.05 -5.64
CA SER A 20 24.51 0.24 -6.28
C SER A 20 24.14 0.06 -7.76
N LYS A 21 23.51 1.05 -8.35
CA LYS A 21 23.21 1.02 -9.79
C LYS A 21 24.49 1.03 -10.65
N GLU A 22 25.55 1.66 -10.16
CA GLU A 22 26.86 1.69 -10.80
C GLU A 22 27.49 0.30 -10.85
N ASP A 23 27.22 -0.52 -9.83
CA ASP A 23 27.66 -1.92 -9.74
C ASP A 23 26.66 -2.91 -10.38
N GLY A 24 25.66 -2.40 -11.12
CA GLY A 24 24.64 -3.21 -11.82
C GLY A 24 23.48 -3.69 -10.95
N GLY A 25 23.38 -3.24 -9.70
CA GLY A 25 22.25 -3.52 -8.81
C GLY A 25 21.11 -2.52 -8.95
N LEU A 26 20.13 -2.62 -8.05
CA LEU A 26 18.98 -1.70 -7.98
C LEU A 26 19.20 -0.50 -7.04
N GLY A 27 20.24 -0.57 -6.17
CA GLY A 27 20.46 0.42 -5.09
C GLY A 27 19.38 0.36 -4.00
N ILE A 28 18.76 -0.78 -3.78
CA ILE A 28 17.66 -0.98 -2.84
C ILE A 28 18.13 -1.88 -1.68
N LYS A 29 17.80 -1.54 -0.44
CA LYS A 29 18.19 -2.34 0.74
C LYS A 29 17.74 -3.80 0.60
N GLN A 30 18.59 -4.76 0.99
CA GLN A 30 18.30 -6.22 0.91
C GLN A 30 16.96 -6.59 1.53
N ILE A 31 16.65 -6.02 2.71
CA ILE A 31 15.40 -6.25 3.40
C ILE A 31 14.16 -5.88 2.58
N PHE A 32 14.25 -4.83 1.76
CA PHE A 32 13.14 -4.41 0.88
C PHE A 32 12.99 -5.36 -0.30
N ILE A 33 14.09 -5.78 -0.92
CA ILE A 33 14.08 -6.73 -2.04
C ILE A 33 13.55 -8.09 -1.60
N GLU A 34 14.02 -8.57 -0.45
CA GLU A 34 13.55 -9.83 0.13
C GLU A 34 12.05 -9.78 0.45
N LYS A 35 11.61 -8.73 1.14
CA LYS A 35 10.20 -8.57 1.52
C LYS A 35 9.30 -8.37 0.28
N ASP A 36 9.76 -7.59 -0.71
CA ASP A 36 9.07 -7.43 -1.99
C ASP A 36 8.88 -8.77 -2.73
N TYR A 37 9.88 -9.65 -2.69
CA TYR A 37 9.76 -11.00 -3.24
C TYR A 37 8.61 -11.77 -2.59
N TRP A 38 8.49 -11.74 -1.26
CA TRP A 38 7.44 -12.44 -0.54
C TRP A 38 6.05 -11.81 -0.74
N ILE A 39 5.96 -10.49 -0.79
CA ILE A 39 4.74 -9.75 -1.16
C ILE A 39 4.29 -10.17 -2.57
N SER A 40 5.21 -10.14 -3.54
CA SER A 40 4.93 -10.53 -4.93
C SER A 40 4.50 -11.99 -5.04
N ARG A 41 5.13 -12.89 -4.27
CA ARG A 41 4.73 -14.30 -4.20
C ARG A 41 3.30 -14.47 -3.68
N SER A 42 2.92 -13.75 -2.63
CA SER A 42 1.55 -13.76 -2.09
C SER A 42 0.53 -13.28 -3.11
N LEU A 43 0.82 -12.18 -3.82
CA LEU A 43 -0.04 -11.68 -4.89
C LEU A 43 -0.11 -12.63 -6.09
N LYS A 44 1.00 -13.32 -6.43
CA LYS A 44 0.99 -14.35 -7.47
C LYS A 44 0.12 -15.55 -7.10
N MET A 45 0.08 -15.95 -5.84
CA MET A 45 -0.85 -16.99 -5.39
C MET A 45 -2.30 -16.56 -5.54
N LEU A 46 -2.62 -15.30 -5.24
CA LEU A 46 -3.95 -14.74 -5.48
C LEU A 46 -4.30 -14.75 -6.97
N SER A 47 -3.38 -14.30 -7.84
CA SER A 47 -3.61 -14.24 -9.30
C SER A 47 -3.91 -15.59 -9.93
N GLN A 48 -3.42 -16.68 -9.33
CA GLN A 48 -3.63 -18.04 -9.79
C GLN A 48 -4.82 -18.74 -9.10
N SER A 49 -5.53 -18.04 -8.23
CA SER A 49 -6.64 -18.61 -7.48
C SER A 49 -7.96 -18.45 -8.22
N ARG A 50 -8.94 -19.27 -7.84
CA ARG A 50 -10.33 -19.13 -8.32
C ARG A 50 -11.03 -17.87 -7.85
N ASP A 51 -10.46 -17.18 -6.86
CA ASP A 51 -11.04 -16.00 -6.20
C ASP A 51 -10.43 -14.69 -6.72
N VAL A 52 -9.56 -14.73 -7.74
CA VAL A 52 -8.83 -13.57 -8.27
C VAL A 52 -9.77 -12.44 -8.72
N ASP A 53 -10.89 -12.78 -9.36
CA ASP A 53 -11.85 -11.78 -9.86
C ASP A 53 -12.69 -11.12 -8.75
N LEU A 54 -12.65 -11.68 -7.53
CA LEU A 54 -13.32 -11.15 -6.35
C LEU A 54 -12.40 -10.28 -5.47
N ALA A 55 -11.14 -10.15 -5.82
CA ALA A 55 -10.13 -9.48 -5.02
C ALA A 55 -9.46 -8.36 -5.80
N VAL A 56 -9.35 -7.20 -5.17
CA VAL A 56 -8.74 -6.00 -5.76
C VAL A 56 -7.60 -5.54 -4.86
N PHE A 57 -6.38 -5.59 -5.37
CA PHE A 57 -5.18 -5.09 -4.71
C PHE A 57 -5.19 -3.57 -4.67
N LYS A 58 -4.90 -2.97 -3.52
CA LYS A 58 -4.99 -1.53 -3.29
C LYS A 58 -3.89 -1.03 -2.34
N GLY A 59 -4.05 0.19 -1.87
CA GLY A 59 -3.20 0.77 -0.83
C GLY A 59 -1.85 1.27 -1.33
N GLY A 60 -0.93 1.57 -0.39
CA GLY A 60 0.39 2.15 -0.69
C GLY A 60 1.26 1.25 -1.54
N THR A 61 1.21 -0.06 -1.31
CA THR A 61 1.98 -1.05 -2.07
C THR A 61 1.54 -1.14 -3.53
N SER A 62 0.25 -0.91 -3.83
CA SER A 62 -0.24 -0.88 -5.22
C SER A 62 0.26 0.33 -6.00
N ILE A 63 0.47 1.48 -5.36
CA ILE A 63 0.99 2.69 -6.01
C ILE A 63 2.37 2.42 -6.60
N SER A 64 3.28 1.83 -5.83
CA SER A 64 4.64 1.52 -6.30
C SER A 64 4.67 0.32 -7.26
N LYS A 65 3.98 -0.79 -6.94
CA LYS A 65 4.06 -2.02 -7.74
C LYS A 65 3.28 -1.99 -9.04
N ALA A 66 2.12 -1.35 -9.07
CA ALA A 66 1.23 -1.39 -10.23
C ALA A 66 1.30 -0.12 -11.07
N TYR A 67 1.64 1.01 -10.47
CA TYR A 67 1.68 2.30 -11.14
C TYR A 67 3.09 2.88 -11.27
N GLY A 68 4.09 2.30 -10.56
CA GLY A 68 5.48 2.78 -10.61
C GLY A 68 5.66 4.16 -9.97
N LEU A 69 4.70 4.64 -9.19
CA LEU A 69 4.71 5.96 -8.57
C LEU A 69 5.25 5.90 -7.14
N GLY A 70 6.01 6.93 -6.79
CA GLY A 70 6.73 6.97 -5.52
C GLY A 70 7.91 6.00 -5.49
N SER A 71 8.70 6.11 -4.45
CA SER A 71 9.93 5.32 -4.27
C SER A 71 10.11 4.92 -2.80
N ARG A 72 9.01 4.86 -2.05
CA ARG A 72 9.02 4.32 -0.70
C ARG A 72 8.56 2.88 -0.69
N PHE A 73 9.18 2.10 0.17
CA PHE A 73 8.72 0.76 0.46
C PHE A 73 7.41 0.79 1.26
N SER A 74 6.48 -0.06 0.90
CA SER A 74 5.25 -0.31 1.65
C SER A 74 5.17 -1.81 1.91
N GLU A 75 4.94 -2.19 3.16
CA GLU A 75 5.06 -3.58 3.61
C GLU A 75 3.76 -4.35 3.65
N ASP A 76 2.63 -3.63 3.55
CA ASP A 76 1.30 -4.19 3.71
C ASP A 76 0.74 -4.64 2.35
N ILE A 77 0.01 -5.73 2.37
CA ILE A 77 -0.79 -6.17 1.22
C ILE A 77 -2.26 -5.88 1.55
N ASP A 78 -2.78 -4.80 0.98
CA ASP A 78 -4.17 -4.41 1.13
C ASP A 78 -5.00 -4.99 0.00
N VAL A 79 -6.07 -5.73 0.33
CA VAL A 79 -6.98 -6.34 -0.64
C VAL A 79 -8.42 -6.01 -0.27
N ALA A 80 -9.13 -5.38 -1.19
CA ALA A 80 -10.57 -5.22 -1.07
C ALA A 80 -11.30 -6.37 -1.79
N ILE A 81 -12.35 -6.89 -1.16
CA ILE A 81 -13.22 -7.90 -1.76
C ILE A 81 -14.38 -7.19 -2.44
N THR A 82 -14.66 -7.53 -3.69
CA THR A 82 -15.79 -6.98 -4.43
C THR A 82 -17.10 -7.27 -3.71
N GLU A 83 -17.94 -6.25 -3.61
CA GLU A 83 -19.21 -6.35 -2.92
C GLU A 83 -20.18 -7.25 -3.73
N ASP A 84 -20.89 -8.10 -3.01
CA ASP A 84 -21.96 -8.93 -3.56
C ASP A 84 -23.10 -8.92 -2.54
N SER A 85 -24.18 -8.23 -2.90
CA SER A 85 -25.37 -8.08 -2.03
C SER A 85 -26.05 -9.40 -1.65
N PHE A 86 -25.76 -10.47 -2.37
CA PHE A 86 -26.30 -11.79 -2.09
C PHE A 86 -25.46 -12.62 -1.09
N ARG A 87 -24.24 -12.16 -0.75
CA ARG A 87 -23.41 -12.86 0.23
C ARG A 87 -23.81 -12.53 1.67
N THR A 88 -24.00 -13.57 2.47
CA THR A 88 -24.15 -13.44 3.93
C THR A 88 -22.81 -13.10 4.59
N ASP A 89 -22.84 -12.57 5.81
CA ASP A 89 -21.63 -12.29 6.60
C ASP A 89 -20.76 -13.54 6.80
N SER A 90 -21.39 -14.72 6.97
CA SER A 90 -20.69 -16.00 7.08
C SER A 90 -19.96 -16.38 5.78
N GLN A 91 -20.60 -16.19 4.63
CA GLN A 91 -20.01 -16.45 3.33
C GLN A 91 -18.87 -15.47 3.03
N THR A 92 -19.02 -14.20 3.39
CA THR A 92 -17.98 -13.19 3.29
C THR A 92 -16.76 -13.53 4.16
N LYS A 93 -16.99 -13.93 5.42
CA LYS A 93 -15.93 -14.39 6.32
C LYS A 93 -15.20 -15.61 5.77
N ALA A 94 -15.92 -16.57 5.21
CA ALA A 94 -15.32 -17.75 4.58
C ALA A 94 -14.48 -17.39 3.36
N LEU A 95 -14.95 -16.47 2.51
CA LEU A 95 -14.22 -15.98 1.34
C LEU A 95 -12.92 -15.27 1.75
N ILE A 96 -12.99 -14.31 2.67
CA ILE A 96 -11.83 -13.59 3.21
C ILE A 96 -10.80 -14.57 3.80
N SER A 97 -11.25 -15.56 4.59
CA SER A 97 -10.38 -16.59 5.17
C SER A 97 -9.71 -17.46 4.10
N ARG A 98 -10.43 -17.80 3.03
CA ARG A 98 -9.89 -18.60 1.93
C ARG A 98 -8.85 -17.81 1.14
N ILE A 99 -9.13 -16.57 0.78
CA ILE A 99 -8.18 -15.69 0.09
C ILE A 99 -6.92 -15.50 0.94
N SER A 100 -7.06 -15.20 2.23
CA SER A 100 -5.94 -15.05 3.16
C SER A 100 -5.05 -16.30 3.20
N ARG A 101 -5.65 -17.49 3.26
CA ARG A 101 -4.93 -18.78 3.24
C ARG A 101 -4.24 -19.03 1.91
N THR A 102 -4.87 -18.70 0.80
CA THR A 102 -4.27 -18.81 -0.54
C THR A 102 -3.04 -17.92 -0.65
N MET A 103 -3.14 -16.67 -0.21
CA MET A 103 -2.05 -15.69 -0.28
C MET A 103 -0.88 -16.05 0.64
N SER A 104 -1.15 -16.64 1.81
CA SER A 104 -0.08 -17.09 2.71
C SER A 104 0.70 -18.28 2.14
N ASN A 105 0.07 -19.13 1.33
CA ASN A 105 0.68 -20.26 0.64
C ASN A 105 1.68 -21.06 1.52
N GLY A 106 1.22 -21.49 2.69
CA GLY A 106 2.01 -22.31 3.61
C GLY A 106 2.95 -21.54 4.55
N LEU A 107 2.97 -20.20 4.50
CA LEU A 107 3.63 -19.41 5.53
C LEU A 107 2.90 -19.54 6.88
N THR A 108 3.63 -19.44 7.97
CA THR A 108 3.08 -19.58 9.32
C THR A 108 2.42 -18.28 9.77
N GLU A 109 1.16 -18.34 10.18
CA GLU A 109 0.46 -17.21 10.77
C GLU A 109 1.05 -16.88 12.15
N VAL A 110 1.32 -15.59 12.38
CA VAL A 110 1.86 -15.05 13.64
C VAL A 110 0.83 -14.11 14.26
N GLU A 111 0.50 -14.35 15.53
CA GLU A 111 -0.41 -13.47 16.25
C GLU A 111 0.33 -12.20 16.69
N MET A 112 -0.24 -11.03 16.34
CA MET A 112 0.26 -9.72 16.71
C MET A 112 -0.82 -8.96 17.50
N PRO A 113 -0.47 -7.96 18.33
CA PRO A 113 -1.45 -7.23 19.16
C PRO A 113 -2.60 -6.59 18.37
N ASP A 114 -2.36 -6.24 17.13
CA ASP A 114 -3.32 -5.64 16.21
C ASP A 114 -3.91 -6.63 15.20
N THR A 115 -3.71 -7.94 15.37
CA THR A 115 -4.40 -8.98 14.59
C THR A 115 -5.92 -8.88 14.78
N ARG A 116 -6.67 -8.92 13.66
CA ARG A 116 -8.15 -8.83 13.67
C ARG A 116 -8.72 -9.83 12.68
N LYS A 117 -9.78 -10.56 13.08
CA LYS A 117 -10.43 -11.61 12.27
C LYS A 117 -11.96 -11.50 12.34
N PHE A 118 -12.50 -10.39 11.84
CA PHE A 118 -13.95 -10.15 11.78
C PHE A 118 -14.58 -10.73 10.51
N SER A 119 -15.89 -10.63 10.39
CA SER A 119 -16.62 -11.13 9.21
C SER A 119 -16.28 -10.39 7.93
N LYS A 120 -16.11 -9.06 8.00
CA LYS A 120 -15.87 -8.17 6.85
C LYS A 120 -14.48 -7.54 6.83
N TYR A 121 -13.65 -7.87 7.82
CA TYR A 121 -12.30 -7.34 7.97
C TYR A 121 -11.35 -8.37 8.55
N ARG A 122 -10.17 -8.51 7.95
CA ARG A 122 -9.13 -9.39 8.44
C ARG A 122 -7.78 -8.69 8.30
N LYS A 123 -7.06 -8.56 9.41
CA LYS A 123 -5.67 -8.15 9.48
C LYS A 123 -4.88 -9.25 10.16
N VAL A 124 -3.93 -9.83 9.42
CA VAL A 124 -3.13 -10.97 9.87
C VAL A 124 -1.70 -10.84 9.41
N TYR A 125 -0.81 -11.55 10.09
CA TYR A 125 0.62 -11.56 9.82
C TYR A 125 1.08 -12.97 9.52
N TYR A 126 1.98 -13.11 8.55
CA TYR A 126 2.58 -14.38 8.17
C TYR A 126 4.09 -14.25 8.19
N SER A 127 4.78 -15.20 8.87
CA SER A 127 6.24 -15.22 8.87
C SER A 127 6.77 -15.92 7.62
N TYR A 128 7.84 -15.34 7.06
CA TYR A 128 8.63 -15.96 6.00
C TYR A 128 10.06 -16.22 6.47
N PRO A 129 10.76 -17.24 5.91
CA PRO A 129 12.14 -17.50 6.25
C PRO A 129 13.05 -16.40 5.71
N MET A 130 13.68 -15.65 6.60
CA MET A 130 14.63 -14.59 6.24
C MET A 130 15.99 -15.16 5.80
N ILE A 131 16.66 -14.43 4.91
CA ILE A 131 18.04 -14.71 4.50
C ILE A 131 19.00 -14.51 5.67
N LYS A 132 18.82 -13.41 6.41
CA LYS A 132 19.57 -13.06 7.63
C LYS A 132 18.62 -12.43 8.64
N ASP A 133 18.88 -12.67 9.91
CA ASP A 133 18.20 -11.95 10.97
C ASP A 133 18.46 -10.45 10.82
N ALA A 134 17.39 -9.67 10.84
CA ALA A 134 17.44 -8.22 10.73
C ALA A 134 16.68 -7.59 11.91
N ASN A 135 17.22 -6.50 12.43
CA ASN A 135 16.51 -5.67 13.40
C ASN A 135 15.35 -4.94 12.73
N VAL A 136 14.35 -4.58 13.52
CA VAL A 136 13.27 -3.70 13.09
C VAL A 136 13.87 -2.41 12.52
N LEU A 137 13.46 -2.03 11.32
CA LEU A 137 13.90 -0.82 10.64
C LEU A 137 12.71 0.14 10.56
N GLY A 138 12.64 1.08 11.47
CA GLY A 138 11.50 1.99 11.57
C GLY A 138 10.18 1.23 11.73
N ALA A 139 9.23 1.47 10.86
CA ALA A 139 7.93 0.78 10.85
C ALA A 139 7.97 -0.62 10.22
N ILE A 140 9.10 -1.02 9.60
CA ILE A 140 9.20 -2.30 8.88
C ILE A 140 9.43 -3.44 9.87
N LYS A 141 8.59 -4.48 9.74
CA LYS A 141 8.69 -5.71 10.51
C LYS A 141 9.40 -6.79 9.69
N PRO A 142 10.71 -7.03 9.88
CA PRO A 142 11.43 -8.05 9.14
C PRO A 142 10.80 -9.44 9.35
N GLY A 143 10.87 -10.29 8.35
CA GLY A 143 10.37 -11.66 8.43
C GLY A 143 8.85 -11.80 8.46
N LEU A 144 8.09 -10.70 8.40
CA LEU A 144 6.62 -10.72 8.43
C LEU A 144 6.03 -10.08 7.16
N ILE A 145 4.96 -10.67 6.65
CA ILE A 145 4.03 -10.06 5.70
C ILE A 145 2.76 -9.70 6.46
N GLN A 146 2.31 -8.46 6.35
CA GLN A 146 0.99 -8.05 6.81
C GLN A 146 0.01 -8.16 5.65
N LEU A 147 -1.10 -8.82 5.89
CA LEU A 147 -2.20 -8.94 4.94
C LEU A 147 -3.47 -8.35 5.54
N GLU A 148 -4.02 -7.36 4.86
CA GLU A 148 -5.27 -6.70 5.23
C GLU A 148 -6.33 -6.94 4.17
N LEU A 149 -7.45 -7.57 4.53
CA LEU A 149 -8.57 -7.85 3.64
C LEU A 149 -9.83 -7.16 4.17
N VAL A 150 -10.49 -6.40 3.30
CA VAL A 150 -11.72 -5.68 3.61
C VAL A 150 -12.81 -6.01 2.59
N SER A 151 -14.07 -6.10 3.03
CA SER A 151 -15.23 -6.33 2.13
C SER A 151 -16.30 -5.27 2.23
N PHE A 152 -16.06 -4.21 2.97
CA PHE A 152 -16.99 -3.10 3.14
C PHE A 152 -16.62 -1.87 2.30
N ALA A 153 -15.43 -1.84 1.71
CA ALA A 153 -15.05 -0.78 0.78
C ALA A 153 -15.49 -1.17 -0.62
N ASN A 154 -16.10 -0.24 -1.35
CA ASN A 154 -16.40 -0.45 -2.76
C ASN A 154 -15.11 -0.27 -3.59
N PRO A 155 -14.49 -1.35 -4.11
CA PRO A 155 -13.20 -1.26 -4.78
C PRO A 155 -13.33 -0.93 -6.28
N TYR A 156 -14.17 0.02 -6.64
CA TYR A 156 -14.40 0.44 -8.01
C TYR A 156 -14.01 1.91 -8.21
N PRO A 157 -13.52 2.26 -9.43
CA PRO A 157 -13.13 1.35 -10.50
C PRO A 157 -11.81 0.61 -10.22
N TYR A 158 -11.62 -0.53 -10.86
CA TYR A 158 -10.35 -1.27 -10.87
C TYR A 158 -10.02 -1.79 -12.26
N ARG A 159 -8.78 -2.18 -12.49
CA ARG A 159 -8.31 -2.76 -13.75
C ARG A 159 -7.30 -3.87 -13.53
N LYS A 160 -7.14 -4.77 -14.51
CA LYS A 160 -6.07 -5.77 -14.50
C LYS A 160 -4.73 -5.10 -14.84
N VAL A 161 -3.73 -5.34 -14.01
CA VAL A 161 -2.38 -4.82 -14.17
C VAL A 161 -1.38 -5.96 -14.01
N LYS A 162 -0.37 -6.00 -14.89
CA LYS A 162 0.78 -6.90 -14.75
C LYS A 162 1.74 -6.33 -13.73
N ILE A 163 2.13 -7.15 -12.76
CA ILE A 163 3.10 -6.81 -11.74
C ILE A 163 4.15 -7.89 -11.61
N GLY A 164 5.34 -7.50 -11.12
CA GLY A 164 6.45 -8.40 -10.84
C GLY A 164 7.11 -8.10 -9.49
N SER A 165 8.18 -8.80 -9.17
CA SER A 165 9.03 -8.49 -8.02
C SER A 165 10.24 -7.67 -8.44
N LEU A 166 10.79 -6.86 -7.52
CA LEU A 166 12.06 -6.16 -7.73
C LEU A 166 13.18 -7.12 -8.13
N LEU A 167 13.21 -8.30 -7.51
CA LEU A 167 14.19 -9.31 -7.83
C LEU A 167 14.05 -9.87 -9.26
N ARG A 168 12.80 -10.01 -9.75
CA ARG A 168 12.55 -10.36 -11.16
C ARG A 168 13.11 -9.29 -12.09
N ASP A 169 12.86 -8.02 -11.79
CA ASP A 169 13.31 -6.90 -12.61
C ASP A 169 14.83 -6.83 -12.66
N PHE A 170 15.50 -7.03 -11.53
CA PHE A 170 16.96 -7.18 -11.48
C PHE A 170 17.48 -8.34 -12.35
N LEU A 171 16.86 -9.53 -12.26
CA LEU A 171 17.29 -10.69 -13.06
C LEU A 171 17.13 -10.45 -14.56
N VAL A 172 16.05 -9.78 -14.98
CA VAL A 172 15.85 -9.40 -16.39
C VAL A 172 16.91 -8.39 -16.84
N GLN A 173 17.15 -7.33 -16.05
CA GLN A 173 18.17 -6.32 -16.35
C GLN A 173 19.59 -6.94 -16.43
N SER A 174 19.83 -8.01 -15.69
CA SER A 174 21.11 -8.73 -15.67
C SER A 174 21.21 -9.83 -16.72
N GLY A 175 20.25 -9.94 -17.66
CA GLY A 175 20.23 -10.97 -18.71
C GLY A 175 20.01 -12.40 -18.17
N ARG A 176 19.34 -12.54 -17.02
CA ARG A 176 19.08 -13.81 -16.34
C ARG A 176 17.62 -14.23 -16.41
N GLU A 177 16.98 -14.05 -17.55
CA GLU A 177 15.61 -14.51 -17.83
C GLU A 177 15.47 -16.04 -17.67
N ASP A 178 16.57 -16.79 -17.82
CA ASP A 178 16.63 -18.22 -17.55
C ASP A 178 16.19 -18.55 -16.11
N LEU A 179 16.63 -17.73 -15.14
CA LEU A 179 16.24 -17.89 -13.74
C LEU A 179 14.79 -17.45 -13.49
N VAL A 180 14.33 -16.40 -14.20
CA VAL A 180 12.93 -15.97 -14.10
C VAL A 180 11.99 -17.10 -14.48
N GLY A 181 12.20 -17.73 -15.64
CA GLY A 181 11.41 -18.88 -16.10
C GLY A 181 11.57 -20.10 -15.20
N LYS A 182 12.82 -20.49 -14.87
CA LYS A 182 13.10 -21.65 -14.03
C LYS A 182 12.40 -21.61 -12.66
N TYR A 183 12.33 -20.43 -12.04
CA TYR A 183 11.76 -20.27 -10.69
C TYR A 183 10.35 -19.68 -10.67
N GLY A 184 9.71 -19.56 -11.83
CA GLY A 184 8.34 -19.09 -11.96
C GLY A 184 8.16 -17.67 -11.44
N MET A 185 9.07 -16.76 -11.82
CA MET A 185 9.09 -15.37 -11.37
C MET A 185 8.54 -14.38 -12.40
N GLU A 186 7.94 -14.88 -13.49
CA GLU A 186 7.31 -14.05 -14.53
C GLU A 186 6.26 -13.13 -13.93
N GLU A 187 6.01 -12.02 -14.62
CA GLU A 187 4.90 -11.13 -14.32
C GLU A 187 3.56 -11.88 -14.31
N PHE A 188 2.64 -11.36 -13.56
CA PHE A 188 1.29 -11.92 -13.44
C PHE A 188 0.27 -10.78 -13.31
N GLU A 189 -0.97 -11.05 -13.69
CA GLU A 189 -2.05 -10.07 -13.62
C GLU A 189 -2.83 -10.19 -12.31
N VAL A 190 -3.14 -9.02 -11.73
CA VAL A 190 -4.08 -8.88 -10.61
C VAL A 190 -5.02 -7.71 -10.88
N ASN A 191 -6.20 -7.73 -10.29
CA ASN A 191 -7.06 -6.56 -10.26
C ASN A 191 -6.44 -5.55 -9.31
N VAL A 192 -6.27 -4.31 -9.76
CA VAL A 192 -5.70 -3.20 -8.97
C VAL A 192 -6.69 -2.05 -8.96
N LEU A 193 -6.93 -1.49 -7.77
CA LEU A 193 -7.76 -0.30 -7.61
C LEU A 193 -7.22 0.84 -8.48
N ASP A 194 -8.11 1.54 -9.16
CA ASP A 194 -7.69 2.66 -10.00
C ASP A 194 -6.95 3.71 -9.17
N ILE A 195 -5.92 4.30 -9.76
CA ILE A 195 -5.05 5.27 -9.09
C ILE A 195 -5.82 6.52 -8.65
N LYS A 196 -6.83 6.93 -9.43
CA LYS A 196 -7.73 8.03 -9.12
C LYS A 196 -8.51 7.76 -7.84
N ARG A 197 -9.09 6.57 -7.70
CA ARG A 197 -9.79 6.15 -6.48
C ARG A 197 -8.83 6.06 -5.30
N THR A 198 -7.61 5.57 -5.51
CA THR A 198 -6.58 5.52 -4.47
C THR A 198 -6.22 6.92 -3.95
N ALA A 199 -6.10 7.92 -4.84
CA ALA A 199 -5.85 9.31 -4.46
C ALA A 199 -7.01 9.86 -3.60
N THR A 200 -8.24 9.65 -4.04
CA THR A 200 -9.45 10.07 -3.31
C THR A 200 -9.52 9.42 -1.92
N GLU A 201 -9.27 8.10 -1.81
CA GLU A 201 -9.26 7.39 -0.52
C GLU A 201 -8.20 7.95 0.45
N LYS A 202 -7.02 8.30 -0.05
CA LYS A 202 -5.95 8.87 0.79
C LYS A 202 -6.32 10.26 1.30
N LEU A 203 -6.87 11.10 0.45
CA LEU A 203 -7.28 12.45 0.83
C LEU A 203 -8.45 12.41 1.83
N VAL A 204 -9.49 11.60 1.57
CA VAL A 204 -10.61 11.39 2.51
C VAL A 204 -10.10 10.84 3.85
N SER A 205 -9.14 9.92 3.83
CA SER A 205 -8.52 9.40 5.06
C SER A 205 -7.81 10.49 5.87
N LEU A 206 -7.06 11.40 5.23
CA LEU A 206 -6.42 12.53 5.92
C LEU A 206 -7.45 13.46 6.52
N LEU A 207 -8.49 13.85 5.76
CA LEU A 207 -9.55 14.74 6.25
C LEU A 207 -10.33 14.10 7.39
N ARG A 208 -10.65 12.82 7.30
CA ARG A 208 -11.28 12.09 8.41
C ARG A 208 -10.47 12.18 9.69
N HIS A 209 -9.14 11.97 9.62
CA HIS A 209 -8.30 12.05 10.81
C HIS A 209 -8.09 13.50 11.30
N SER A 210 -8.08 14.48 10.40
CA SER A 210 -7.95 15.87 10.78
C SER A 210 -9.19 16.44 11.48
N LEU A 211 -10.35 15.85 11.24
CA LEU A 211 -11.62 16.24 11.87
C LEU A 211 -11.86 15.56 13.23
N ALA A 212 -10.93 14.76 13.72
CA ALA A 212 -11.00 14.15 15.04
C ALA A 212 -10.83 15.20 16.17
N ASP A 213 -11.30 14.87 17.37
CA ASP A 213 -11.11 15.73 18.55
C ASP A 213 -9.62 15.89 18.89
N ASP A 214 -8.85 14.81 18.80
CA ASP A 214 -7.38 14.81 18.88
C ASP A 214 -6.80 14.34 17.54
N TYR A 215 -6.59 15.28 16.62
CA TYR A 215 -6.27 14.98 15.22
C TYR A 215 -4.77 14.75 14.95
N ILE A 216 -3.87 15.32 15.76
CA ILE A 216 -2.42 15.22 15.49
C ILE A 216 -1.91 13.76 15.51
N PRO A 217 -2.22 12.91 16.51
CA PRO A 217 -1.82 11.50 16.48
C PRO A 217 -2.39 10.74 15.28
N GLY A 218 -3.63 11.05 14.89
CA GLY A 218 -4.28 10.50 13.71
C GLY A 218 -3.54 10.85 12.43
N LEU A 219 -3.19 12.11 12.22
CA LEU A 219 -2.43 12.58 11.07
C LEU A 219 -1.00 12.03 11.06
N LYS A 220 -0.32 11.94 12.21
CA LYS A 220 0.99 11.27 12.35
C LYS A 220 0.93 9.82 11.85
N SER A 221 -0.12 9.08 12.18
CA SER A 221 -0.31 7.71 11.69
C SER A 221 -0.51 7.62 10.17
N LYS A 222 -0.83 8.73 9.51
CA LYS A 222 -1.07 8.88 8.07
C LYS A 222 0.00 9.70 7.34
N ILE A 223 1.14 9.93 7.98
CA ILE A 223 2.20 10.79 7.40
C ILE A 223 2.61 10.37 5.98
N ARG A 224 2.60 9.07 5.70
CA ARG A 224 2.91 8.50 4.38
C ARG A 224 1.89 8.89 3.31
N HIS A 225 0.67 9.32 3.67
CA HIS A 225 -0.33 9.75 2.69
C HIS A 225 0.06 11.08 2.04
N PHE A 226 0.71 12.00 2.78
CA PHE A 226 1.24 13.24 2.20
C PHE A 226 2.28 12.96 1.12
N TYR A 227 3.21 12.03 1.40
CA TYR A 227 4.19 11.56 0.41
C TYR A 227 3.51 10.95 -0.82
N ASP A 228 2.55 10.04 -0.61
CA ASP A 228 1.87 9.37 -1.72
C ASP A 228 1.07 10.37 -2.56
N LEU A 229 0.36 11.31 -1.93
CA LEU A 229 -0.41 12.35 -2.61
C LEU A 229 0.47 13.32 -3.39
N HIS A 230 1.70 13.60 -2.91
CA HIS A 230 2.67 14.38 -3.68
C HIS A 230 2.98 13.71 -5.03
N PHE A 231 3.27 12.42 -5.07
CA PHE A 231 3.52 11.71 -6.32
C PHE A 231 2.28 11.60 -7.20
N LEU A 232 1.11 11.40 -6.60
CA LEU A 232 -0.16 11.34 -7.32
C LEU A 232 -0.53 12.70 -7.95
N TRP A 233 -0.23 13.80 -7.27
CA TRP A 233 -0.40 15.17 -7.80
C TRP A 233 0.51 15.46 -8.99
N HIS A 234 1.71 14.84 -9.06
CA HIS A 234 2.67 15.02 -10.15
C HIS A 234 2.51 14.00 -11.29
N ASP A 235 1.64 13.00 -11.15
CA ASP A 235 1.23 12.14 -12.27
C ASP A 235 0.18 12.85 -13.13
N GLU A 236 0.48 13.05 -14.41
CA GLU A 236 -0.37 13.85 -15.32
C GLU A 236 -1.83 13.39 -15.33
N LYS A 237 -2.06 12.06 -15.41
CA LYS A 237 -3.42 11.50 -15.49
C LYS A 237 -4.17 11.61 -14.17
N CYS A 238 -3.47 11.44 -13.07
CA CYS A 238 -4.04 11.60 -11.75
C CYS A 238 -4.35 13.07 -11.47
N LYS A 239 -3.46 13.98 -11.83
CA LYS A 239 -3.66 15.43 -11.69
C LYS A 239 -4.84 15.93 -12.52
N GLU A 240 -4.97 15.50 -13.78
CA GLU A 240 -6.11 15.83 -14.62
C GLU A 240 -7.46 15.45 -13.96
N TYR A 241 -7.51 14.25 -13.39
CA TYR A 241 -8.68 13.81 -12.62
C TYR A 241 -8.91 14.68 -11.35
N LEU A 242 -7.86 14.92 -10.57
CA LEU A 242 -7.96 15.70 -9.33
C LEU A 242 -8.42 17.15 -9.55
N LEU A 243 -8.25 17.67 -10.76
CA LEU A 243 -8.73 18.99 -11.18
C LEU A 243 -10.14 18.97 -11.84
N SER A 244 -10.81 17.82 -11.88
CA SER A 244 -12.09 17.66 -12.58
C SER A 244 -13.31 17.68 -11.65
N ASP A 245 -14.48 18.03 -12.20
CA ASP A 245 -15.77 17.90 -11.50
C ASP A 245 -16.10 16.45 -11.10
N GLU A 246 -15.51 15.47 -11.81
CA GLU A 246 -15.63 14.05 -11.46
C GLU A 246 -15.01 13.78 -10.09
N PHE A 247 -13.81 14.29 -9.84
CA PHE A 247 -13.14 14.17 -8.56
C PHE A 247 -13.95 14.81 -7.42
N THR A 248 -14.42 16.02 -7.60
CA THR A 248 -15.22 16.73 -6.58
C THR A 248 -16.43 15.89 -6.17
N ARG A 249 -17.15 15.34 -7.14
CA ARG A 249 -18.31 14.46 -6.89
C ARG A 249 -17.89 13.17 -6.17
N ASP A 250 -16.84 12.50 -6.65
CA ASP A 250 -16.36 11.23 -6.08
C ASP A 250 -15.83 11.41 -4.66
N PHE A 251 -15.15 12.52 -4.41
CA PHE A 251 -14.64 12.90 -3.10
C PHE A 251 -15.78 13.12 -2.09
N HIS A 252 -16.80 13.92 -2.43
CA HIS A 252 -17.94 14.15 -1.54
C HIS A 252 -18.74 12.88 -1.26
N ASN A 253 -18.93 12.04 -2.28
CA ASN A 253 -19.61 10.76 -2.12
C ASN A 253 -18.84 9.84 -1.16
N LEU A 254 -17.52 9.69 -1.37
CA LEU A 254 -16.69 8.86 -0.50
C LEU A 254 -16.62 9.39 0.92
N PHE A 255 -16.50 10.69 1.09
CA PHE A 255 -16.47 11.31 2.41
C PHE A 255 -17.79 11.05 3.18
N ALA A 256 -18.94 11.21 2.51
CA ALA A 256 -20.25 10.92 3.10
C ALA A 256 -20.42 9.42 3.43
N GLU A 257 -19.97 8.53 2.54
CA GLU A 257 -19.96 7.08 2.80
C GLU A 257 -19.10 6.73 4.01
N ASP A 258 -17.91 7.33 4.13
CA ASP A 258 -17.00 7.11 5.26
C ASP A 258 -17.60 7.63 6.56
N GLN A 259 -18.26 8.81 6.56
CA GLN A 259 -18.97 9.34 7.73
C GLN A 259 -20.09 8.42 8.21
N ALA A 260 -20.83 7.83 7.30
CA ALA A 260 -21.91 6.90 7.66
C ALA A 260 -21.36 5.57 8.21
N ARG A 261 -20.18 5.15 7.76
CA ARG A 261 -19.60 3.82 8.03
C ARG A 261 -18.64 3.78 9.20
N PHE A 262 -17.75 4.77 9.33
CA PHE A 262 -16.65 4.74 10.29
C PHE A 262 -16.95 5.64 11.50
N LYS A 263 -16.94 5.04 12.69
CA LYS A 263 -17.04 5.79 13.95
C LYS A 263 -15.71 6.38 14.39
N GLU A 264 -14.61 5.75 13.98
CA GLU A 264 -13.26 6.18 14.32
C GLU A 264 -12.64 7.08 13.21
N PRO A 265 -11.82 8.06 13.61
CA PRO A 265 -11.50 8.46 14.98
C PRO A 265 -12.67 9.20 15.68
N PRO A 266 -12.66 9.29 17.03
CA PRO A 266 -13.74 10.00 17.76
C PRO A 266 -13.86 11.46 17.34
N GLY A 267 -15.08 11.97 17.33
CA GLY A 267 -15.39 13.38 17.11
C GLY A 267 -15.53 13.82 15.65
N TRP A 268 -15.15 12.98 14.67
CA TRP A 268 -15.16 13.39 13.25
C TRP A 268 -16.54 13.28 12.57
N GLN A 269 -17.42 12.37 13.06
CA GLN A 269 -18.73 12.17 12.44
C GLN A 269 -19.59 13.43 12.50
N GLY A 270 -20.24 13.76 11.40
CA GLY A 270 -21.10 14.95 11.28
C GLY A 270 -20.37 16.28 11.17
N ARG A 271 -19.03 16.31 11.24
CA ARG A 271 -18.27 17.53 10.96
C ARG A 271 -18.22 17.81 9.46
N LYS A 272 -18.15 19.09 9.12
CA LYS A 272 -18.02 19.52 7.73
C LYS A 272 -16.55 19.50 7.30
N ILE A 273 -16.32 19.37 6.00
CA ILE A 273 -14.97 19.37 5.41
C ILE A 273 -14.26 20.69 5.72
N GLU A 274 -15.00 21.81 5.66
CA GLU A 274 -14.49 23.16 5.90
C GLU A 274 -13.99 23.37 7.34
N ASP A 275 -14.41 22.53 8.29
CA ASP A 275 -13.94 22.58 9.68
C ASP A 275 -12.55 21.91 9.85
N SER A 276 -12.01 21.30 8.78
CA SER A 276 -10.73 20.58 8.85
C SER A 276 -9.55 21.53 9.10
N PRO A 277 -8.72 21.29 10.12
CA PRO A 277 -7.45 22.00 10.29
C PRO A 277 -6.51 21.89 9.09
N LEU A 278 -6.63 20.87 8.25
CA LEU A 278 -5.88 20.77 6.99
C LEU A 278 -6.31 21.85 5.96
N LEU A 279 -7.52 22.39 6.08
CA LEU A 279 -8.01 23.49 5.22
C LEU A 279 -7.83 24.85 5.87
N THR A 280 -7.92 24.94 7.20
CA THR A 280 -7.99 26.23 7.93
C THR A 280 -6.67 26.65 8.57
N ALA A 281 -5.77 25.70 8.89
CA ALA A 281 -4.54 25.94 9.65
C ALA A 281 -3.40 24.98 9.20
N LEU A 282 -3.29 24.70 7.89
CA LEU A 282 -2.37 23.69 7.36
C LEU A 282 -0.92 23.91 7.76
N ASP A 283 -0.45 25.14 7.78
CA ASP A 283 0.95 25.43 8.11
C ASP A 283 1.27 25.05 9.56
N ASP A 284 0.37 25.37 10.50
CA ASP A 284 0.53 24.99 11.90
C ASP A 284 0.48 23.46 12.09
N VAL A 285 -0.44 22.80 11.40
CA VAL A 285 -0.54 21.33 11.40
C VAL A 285 0.72 20.70 10.84
N TRP A 286 1.27 21.24 9.75
CA TRP A 286 2.47 20.71 9.12
C TRP A 286 3.71 20.82 9.99
N GLU A 287 3.87 21.90 10.73
CA GLU A 287 5.00 22.04 11.68
C GLU A 287 5.01 20.93 12.74
N GLU A 288 3.83 20.43 13.16
CA GLU A 288 3.69 19.28 14.08
C GLU A 288 4.00 17.92 13.43
N LEU A 289 3.92 17.83 12.10
CA LEU A 289 4.10 16.59 11.32
C LEU A 289 5.48 16.50 10.66
N LYS A 290 6.08 17.64 10.33
CA LYS A 290 7.28 17.77 9.50
C LYS A 290 8.45 16.92 10.02
N GLN A 291 8.73 16.97 11.31
CA GLN A 291 9.83 16.19 11.90
C GLN A 291 9.63 14.68 11.70
N LEU A 292 8.38 14.20 11.82
CA LEU A 292 8.06 12.80 11.58
C LEU A 292 8.22 12.44 10.10
N TYR A 293 7.78 13.32 9.19
CA TYR A 293 7.98 13.13 7.76
C TYR A 293 9.47 12.98 7.43
N GLU A 294 10.29 13.92 7.89
CA GLU A 294 11.74 13.97 7.62
C GLU A 294 12.54 12.82 8.26
N SER A 295 12.02 12.20 9.32
CA SER A 295 12.66 11.05 9.96
C SER A 295 12.18 9.70 9.41
N GLU A 296 10.87 9.52 9.17
CA GLU A 296 10.31 8.21 8.79
C GLU A 296 10.48 7.91 7.29
N LEU A 297 10.24 8.90 6.42
CA LEU A 297 10.22 8.64 4.97
C LEU A 297 11.59 8.23 4.40
N PRO A 298 12.73 8.83 4.79
CA PRO A 298 14.05 8.39 4.32
C PRO A 298 14.41 6.95 4.70
N GLU A 299 13.90 6.45 5.83
CA GLU A 299 14.12 5.06 6.21
C GLU A 299 13.41 4.07 5.28
N LEU A 300 12.25 4.45 4.76
CA LEU A 300 11.42 3.65 3.88
C LEU A 300 11.75 3.81 2.41
N ALA A 301 12.34 4.93 2.02
CA ALA A 301 12.61 5.23 0.63
C ALA A 301 13.84 4.49 0.09
N TYR A 302 13.79 4.18 -1.20
CA TYR A 302 14.92 3.62 -1.97
C TYR A 302 15.36 4.55 -3.12
N ARG A 303 14.86 5.77 -3.14
CA ARG A 303 15.31 6.91 -3.92
C ARG A 303 15.21 8.14 -3.05
N GLU A 304 15.62 9.28 -3.61
CA GLU A 304 15.49 10.57 -2.96
C GLU A 304 14.03 10.85 -2.54
N VAL A 305 13.87 11.26 -1.30
CA VAL A 305 12.57 11.66 -0.73
C VAL A 305 12.35 13.12 -1.07
N PRO A 306 11.19 13.50 -1.60
CA PRO A 306 10.83 14.90 -1.76
C PRO A 306 10.97 15.64 -0.43
N ASP A 307 11.56 16.82 -0.47
CA ASP A 307 11.68 17.65 0.74
C ASP A 307 10.30 18.05 1.29
N SER A 308 10.26 18.29 2.58
CA SER A 308 9.01 18.58 3.30
C SER A 308 8.28 19.82 2.78
N THR A 309 9.03 20.80 2.21
CA THR A 309 8.47 22.02 1.62
C THR A 309 7.75 21.71 0.30
N SER A 310 8.36 20.90 -0.55
CA SER A 310 7.76 20.47 -1.81
C SER A 310 6.49 19.64 -1.59
N VAL A 311 6.50 18.77 -0.57
CA VAL A 311 5.33 17.94 -0.26
C VAL A 311 4.16 18.77 0.23
N ILE A 312 4.39 19.71 1.15
CA ILE A 312 3.32 20.57 1.64
C ILE A 312 2.81 21.54 0.57
N ALA A 313 3.67 22.01 -0.32
CA ALA A 313 3.26 22.85 -1.46
C ALA A 313 2.30 22.09 -2.38
N SER A 314 2.63 20.85 -2.74
CA SER A 314 1.73 19.99 -3.53
C SER A 314 0.41 19.71 -2.81
N PHE A 315 0.46 19.51 -1.50
CA PHE A 315 -0.75 19.30 -0.72
C PHE A 315 -1.63 20.55 -0.64
N LYS A 316 -1.04 21.75 -0.54
CA LYS A 316 -1.76 23.03 -0.63
C LYS A 316 -2.49 23.19 -1.96
N GLU A 317 -1.81 22.88 -3.06
CA GLU A 317 -2.44 22.91 -4.39
C GLU A 317 -3.61 21.91 -4.48
N LEU A 318 -3.42 20.70 -3.94
CA LEU A 318 -4.43 19.65 -3.95
C LEU A 318 -5.68 20.02 -3.14
N ILE A 319 -5.53 20.55 -1.93
CA ILE A 319 -6.70 20.91 -1.11
C ILE A 319 -7.43 22.18 -1.59
N ALA A 320 -6.76 23.01 -2.39
CA ALA A 320 -7.38 24.20 -2.98
C ALA A 320 -8.46 23.87 -4.03
N VAL A 321 -8.57 22.61 -4.45
CA VAL A 321 -9.61 22.12 -5.39
C VAL A 321 -10.86 21.57 -4.67
N LEU A 322 -10.84 21.50 -3.34
CA LEU A 322 -11.99 21.07 -2.51
C LEU A 322 -12.93 22.24 -2.20
#